data_09241a72cd0fda1f9b40d5cc67220a02
#
_entry.id   09241a72cd0fda1f9b40d5cc67220a02
#
_cell.length_a   1.000
_cell.length_b   1.000
_cell.length_c   1.000
_cell.angle_alpha   90.00
_cell.angle_beta   90.00
_cell.angle_gamma   90.00
#
_symmetry.space_group_name_H-M   'P 1'
#
loop_
_entity.id
_entity.type
_entity.pdbx_description
1 polymer ?
#
loop_
_entity_poly.entity_id
_entity_poly.type
_entity_poly.pdbx_seq_one_letter_code
_entity_poly.pdbx_strand_id
1 'polypeptide(L)'
;PRLERARGLVLAISAALRGLETPQVRLQVWRSTVRALVEARPPWLVANVLRPAEIPGLLGWPLCEGLPGLAPQHPRVLPAPAAVTASLASNQGRVLGRAVSEPSRSVTLSAEASLRHLHVLGPTGVGKSTLLAHLALQDAVAGRRVVVIDPKGDLVVDIATRLPAHLVRRTVILDAADAQPVGVNPLAGGQSPDLAADLLLGVFRSLYADSWGPRTQDILHASLLSLARRGDASLA
;
A
#
# COMPACT_ATOMS: atom_id res chain seq x y z
N PRO A 1 21.67 -6.23 -45.19
CA PRO A 1 20.56 -5.89 -44.31
C PRO A 1 20.92 -5.95 -42.82
N ARG A 2 21.63 -6.99 -42.36
CA ARG A 2 21.97 -7.13 -40.90
C ARG A 2 23.03 -6.12 -40.44
N LEU A 3 24.03 -5.81 -41.25
CA LEU A 3 25.09 -4.85 -40.92
C LEU A 3 24.58 -3.41 -40.87
N GLU A 4 23.68 -3.02 -41.75
CA GLU A 4 23.07 -1.70 -41.75
C GLU A 4 22.16 -1.51 -40.52
N ARG A 5 21.39 -2.55 -40.17
CA ARG A 5 20.58 -2.54 -38.97
C ARG A 5 21.43 -2.43 -37.68
N ALA A 6 22.55 -3.16 -37.64
CA ALA A 6 23.48 -3.07 -36.52
C ALA A 6 24.13 -1.68 -36.43
N ARG A 7 24.51 -1.06 -37.54
CA ARG A 7 25.01 0.33 -37.56
C ARG A 7 23.97 1.32 -37.11
N GLY A 8 22.70 1.17 -37.54
CA GLY A 8 21.59 2.00 -37.10
C GLY A 8 21.36 1.91 -35.59
N LEU A 9 21.41 0.71 -35.04
CA LEU A 9 21.27 0.50 -33.57
C LEU A 9 22.42 1.15 -32.80
N VAL A 10 23.65 0.98 -33.24
CA VAL A 10 24.82 1.62 -32.58
C VAL A 10 24.73 3.13 -32.63
N LEU A 11 24.28 3.72 -33.74
CA LEU A 11 24.05 5.15 -33.84
C LEU A 11 22.93 5.64 -32.91
N ALA A 12 21.81 4.91 -32.86
CA ALA A 12 20.70 5.24 -32.00
C ALA A 12 21.09 5.17 -30.50
N ILE A 13 21.78 4.13 -30.08
CA ILE A 13 22.30 3.97 -28.70
C ILE A 13 23.31 5.10 -28.39
N SER A 14 24.23 5.39 -29.32
CA SER A 14 25.21 6.44 -29.14
C SER A 14 24.56 7.83 -29.02
N ALA A 15 23.50 8.08 -29.79
CA ALA A 15 22.73 9.33 -29.69
C ALA A 15 21.98 9.45 -28.39
N ALA A 16 21.34 8.36 -27.92
CA ALA A 16 20.66 8.32 -26.64
C ALA A 16 21.62 8.56 -25.45
N LEU A 17 22.79 7.93 -25.50
CA LEU A 17 23.82 8.11 -24.48
C LEU A 17 24.40 9.52 -24.46
N ARG A 18 24.53 10.18 -25.61
CA ARG A 18 24.95 11.59 -25.67
C ARG A 18 23.98 12.55 -25.00
N GLY A 19 22.72 12.20 -24.90
CA GLY A 19 21.74 12.95 -24.11
C GLY A 19 22.04 13.00 -22.61
N LEU A 20 22.95 12.16 -22.14
CA LEU A 20 23.43 12.13 -20.73
C LEU A 20 24.72 12.96 -20.54
N GLU A 21 25.25 13.57 -21.60
CA GLU A 21 26.43 14.44 -21.50
C GLU A 21 26.09 15.73 -20.76
N THR A 22 27.00 16.11 -19.87
CA THR A 22 26.95 17.40 -19.15
C THR A 22 28.21 18.20 -19.52
N PRO A 23 28.29 19.50 -19.19
CA PRO A 23 29.51 20.27 -19.41
C PRO A 23 30.78 19.65 -18.79
N GLN A 24 30.60 18.78 -17.77
CA GLN A 24 31.69 18.12 -17.04
C GLN A 24 31.89 16.65 -17.44
N VAL A 25 30.96 16.05 -18.17
CA VAL A 25 30.99 14.63 -18.55
C VAL A 25 30.76 14.47 -20.04
N ARG A 26 31.75 13.94 -20.77
CA ARG A 26 31.63 13.59 -22.17
C ARG A 26 31.74 12.10 -22.37
N LEU A 27 30.85 11.53 -23.18
CA LEU A 27 30.85 10.13 -23.52
C LEU A 27 31.57 9.91 -24.86
N GLN A 28 32.61 9.10 -24.86
CA GLN A 28 33.34 8.72 -26.09
C GLN A 28 33.05 7.29 -26.45
N VAL A 29 32.73 7.03 -27.73
CA VAL A 29 32.50 5.69 -28.25
C VAL A 29 33.83 5.16 -28.78
N TRP A 30 34.30 4.08 -28.21
CA TRP A 30 35.53 3.40 -28.63
C TRP A 30 35.19 2.14 -29.39
N ARG A 31 35.98 1.84 -30.41
CA ARG A 31 35.89 0.58 -31.12
C ARG A 31 36.61 -0.51 -30.36
N SER A 32 35.93 -1.62 -30.11
CA SER A 32 36.52 -2.80 -29.49
C SER A 32 36.33 -4.04 -30.37
N THR A 33 37.14 -5.06 -30.16
CA THR A 33 36.97 -6.35 -30.83
C THR A 33 35.91 -7.17 -30.10
N VAL A 34 35.15 -7.98 -30.84
CA VAL A 34 34.17 -8.90 -30.27
C VAL A 34 34.78 -9.80 -29.19
N ARG A 35 36.04 -10.25 -29.46
CA ARG A 35 36.78 -11.07 -28.49
C ARG A 35 37.06 -10.36 -27.17
N ALA A 36 37.47 -9.10 -27.22
CA ALA A 36 37.70 -8.31 -25.98
C ALA A 36 36.42 -8.07 -25.19
N LEU A 37 35.28 -7.92 -25.88
CA LEU A 37 33.97 -7.80 -25.23
C LEU A 37 33.51 -9.10 -24.59
N VAL A 38 33.66 -10.23 -25.25
CA VAL A 38 33.28 -11.55 -24.73
C VAL A 38 34.16 -11.96 -23.56
N GLU A 39 35.47 -11.65 -23.62
CA GLU A 39 36.41 -11.93 -22.53
C GLU A 39 36.41 -10.87 -21.45
N ALA A 40 35.48 -9.89 -21.51
CA ALA A 40 35.36 -8.77 -20.58
C ALA A 40 36.70 -8.07 -20.26
N ARG A 41 37.58 -7.95 -21.25
CA ARG A 41 38.87 -7.30 -21.08
C ARG A 41 38.67 -5.78 -20.99
N PRO A 42 39.03 -5.15 -19.88
CA PRO A 42 38.95 -3.69 -19.79
C PRO A 42 39.92 -3.05 -20.78
N PRO A 43 39.57 -1.91 -21.39
CA PRO A 43 40.53 -1.14 -22.18
C PRO A 43 41.67 -0.73 -21.25
N TRP A 44 42.89 -0.74 -21.78
CA TRP A 44 44.11 -0.40 -21.01
C TRP A 44 44.09 1.03 -20.43
N LEU A 45 43.26 1.90 -20.97
CA LEU A 45 42.95 3.23 -20.49
C LEU A 45 41.53 3.19 -19.88
N VAL A 46 41.43 3.09 -18.55
CA VAL A 46 40.16 3.26 -17.84
C VAL A 46 39.91 4.75 -17.68
N ALA A 47 39.10 5.31 -18.56
CA ALA A 47 38.82 6.74 -18.56
C ALA A 47 37.74 7.18 -17.59
N ASN A 48 36.87 6.27 -17.11
CA ASN A 48 35.71 6.67 -16.30
C ASN A 48 35.49 5.74 -15.13
N VAL A 49 35.40 6.34 -13.96
CA VAL A 49 34.88 5.72 -12.73
C VAL A 49 33.48 6.29 -12.52
N LEU A 50 32.46 5.47 -12.64
CA LEU A 50 31.07 5.85 -12.38
C LEU A 50 30.76 5.77 -10.90
N ARG A 51 30.05 6.75 -10.38
CA ARG A 51 29.47 6.68 -9.06
C ARG A 51 28.30 5.71 -9.03
N PRO A 52 28.01 5.01 -7.94
CA PRO A 52 26.87 4.09 -7.85
C PRO A 52 25.54 4.73 -8.24
N ALA A 53 25.37 6.03 -8.01
CA ALA A 53 24.15 6.77 -8.38
C ALA A 53 24.01 7.02 -9.89
N GLU A 54 25.10 6.91 -10.68
CA GLU A 54 25.11 7.11 -12.15
C GLU A 54 24.83 5.81 -12.91
N ILE A 55 25.07 4.67 -12.28
CA ILE A 55 24.91 3.34 -12.89
C ILE A 55 23.47 3.05 -13.33
N PRO A 56 22.41 3.35 -12.54
CA PRO A 56 21.03 3.06 -12.92
C PRO A 56 20.61 3.76 -14.22
N GLY A 57 21.06 5.01 -14.43
CA GLY A 57 20.77 5.75 -15.66
C GLY A 57 21.44 5.17 -16.92
N LEU A 58 22.61 4.57 -16.76
CA LEU A 58 23.36 3.95 -17.86
C LEU A 58 22.91 2.53 -18.18
N LEU A 59 22.51 1.78 -17.18
CA LEU A 59 22.04 0.40 -17.36
C LEU A 59 20.70 0.32 -18.09
N GLY A 60 19.98 1.46 -18.21
CA GLY A 60 18.72 1.50 -18.96
C GLY A 60 17.82 0.33 -18.56
N TRP A 61 17.59 0.15 -17.26
CA TRP A 61 16.76 -0.95 -16.77
C TRP A 61 15.41 -0.87 -17.49
N PRO A 62 15.04 -1.87 -18.30
CA PRO A 62 13.79 -1.80 -19.04
C PRO A 62 12.63 -1.84 -18.05
N LEU A 63 12.03 -0.67 -17.83
CA LEU A 63 10.82 -0.53 -17.00
C LEU A 63 9.54 -0.86 -17.79
N CYS A 64 9.67 -1.20 -19.08
CA CYS A 64 8.54 -1.44 -19.97
C CYS A 64 8.47 -2.90 -20.39
N GLU A 65 7.31 -3.49 -20.26
CA GLU A 65 6.93 -4.72 -20.92
C GLU A 65 6.94 -4.49 -22.44
N GLY A 66 7.65 -5.33 -23.18
CA GLY A 66 7.56 -5.36 -24.65
C GLY A 66 8.79 -4.92 -25.44
N LEU A 67 9.97 -4.85 -24.86
CA LEU A 67 11.19 -4.68 -25.65
C LEU A 67 11.49 -5.97 -26.43
N PRO A 68 11.59 -5.92 -27.80
CA PRO A 68 11.87 -7.10 -28.60
C PRO A 68 13.24 -7.68 -28.21
N GLY A 69 13.26 -8.93 -27.81
CA GLY A 69 14.50 -9.66 -27.48
C GLY A 69 14.90 -9.66 -26.01
N LEU A 70 14.18 -8.97 -25.15
CA LEU A 70 14.30 -9.12 -23.69
C LEU A 70 13.08 -9.88 -23.19
N ALA A 71 13.28 -11.10 -22.73
CA ALA A 71 12.23 -11.78 -21.98
C ALA A 71 11.89 -10.93 -20.75
N PRO A 72 10.61 -10.70 -20.46
CA PRO A 72 10.23 -10.01 -19.25
C PRO A 72 10.84 -10.76 -18.06
N GLN A 73 11.72 -10.09 -17.33
CA GLN A 73 12.30 -10.66 -16.13
C GLN A 73 11.26 -10.57 -15.00
N HIS A 74 10.24 -11.42 -15.10
CA HIS A 74 9.36 -11.62 -13.96
C HIS A 74 10.18 -12.26 -12.83
N PRO A 75 10.02 -11.79 -11.60
CA PRO A 75 10.65 -12.45 -10.48
C PRO A 75 10.27 -13.94 -10.50
N ARG A 76 11.23 -14.80 -10.21
CA ARG A 76 10.99 -16.25 -10.19
C ARG A 76 9.77 -16.56 -9.35
N VAL A 77 8.77 -17.19 -9.95
CA VAL A 77 7.58 -17.63 -9.23
C VAL A 77 7.98 -18.71 -8.24
N LEU A 78 7.90 -18.40 -6.96
CA LEU A 78 8.14 -19.33 -5.88
C LEU A 78 6.82 -19.97 -5.44
N PRO A 79 6.81 -21.24 -5.01
CA PRO A 79 5.64 -21.85 -4.43
C PRO A 79 5.24 -21.12 -3.14
N ALA A 80 3.93 -20.97 -2.91
CA ALA A 80 3.45 -20.36 -1.69
C ALA A 80 3.83 -21.23 -0.46
N PRO A 81 4.35 -20.64 0.63
CA PRO A 81 4.69 -21.37 1.84
C PRO A 81 3.50 -22.15 2.39
N ALA A 82 3.75 -23.30 2.99
CA ALA A 82 2.70 -24.14 3.59
C ALA A 82 1.89 -23.39 4.66
N ALA A 83 2.54 -22.50 5.41
CA ALA A 83 1.90 -21.71 6.46
C ALA A 83 0.76 -20.81 5.96
N VAL A 84 0.82 -20.31 4.70
CA VAL A 84 -0.22 -19.46 4.12
C VAL A 84 -1.21 -20.24 3.26
N THR A 85 -1.03 -21.56 3.11
CA THR A 85 -1.89 -22.40 2.28
C THR A 85 -2.65 -23.47 3.08
N ALA A 86 -2.25 -23.73 4.30
CA ALA A 86 -2.84 -24.76 5.17
C ALA A 86 -4.17 -24.34 5.82
N SER A 87 -4.57 -23.08 5.74
CA SER A 87 -5.69 -22.51 6.52
C SER A 87 -7.08 -22.70 5.89
N LEU A 88 -7.22 -23.36 4.75
CA LEU A 88 -8.54 -23.59 4.12
C LEU A 88 -9.43 -24.59 4.85
N ALA A 89 -8.86 -25.45 5.68
CA ALA A 89 -9.63 -26.44 6.42
C ALA A 89 -10.39 -25.85 7.63
N SER A 90 -10.03 -24.67 8.09
CA SER A 90 -10.76 -23.91 9.10
C SER A 90 -11.39 -22.67 8.45
N ASN A 91 -12.70 -22.54 8.55
CA ASN A 91 -13.48 -21.38 8.08
C ASN A 91 -13.06 -20.06 8.75
N GLN A 92 -11.86 -19.96 9.27
CA GLN A 92 -11.29 -18.88 10.08
C GLN A 92 -10.26 -18.02 9.35
N GLY A 93 -9.87 -18.39 8.12
CA GLY A 93 -8.89 -17.66 7.34
C GLY A 93 -9.52 -16.62 6.39
N ARG A 94 -8.72 -15.63 6.00
CA ARG A 94 -9.03 -14.70 4.91
C ARG A 94 -8.35 -15.16 3.65
N VAL A 95 -9.08 -15.26 2.54
CA VAL A 95 -8.50 -15.59 1.23
C VAL A 95 -7.91 -14.32 0.63
N LEU A 96 -6.60 -14.30 0.41
CA LEU A 96 -5.91 -13.20 -0.27
C LEU A 96 -5.95 -13.33 -1.79
N GLY A 97 -5.96 -14.56 -2.28
CA GLY A 97 -5.93 -14.86 -3.71
C GLY A 97 -5.56 -16.31 -3.99
N ARG A 98 -5.05 -16.57 -5.19
CA ARG A 98 -4.57 -17.88 -5.62
C ARG A 98 -3.06 -17.84 -5.87
N ALA A 99 -2.38 -18.93 -5.59
CA ALA A 99 -0.95 -19.04 -5.85
C ALA A 99 -0.68 -19.03 -7.36
N VAL A 100 0.27 -18.20 -7.81
CA VAL A 100 0.63 -18.10 -9.23
C VAL A 100 1.27 -19.40 -9.73
N SER A 101 2.07 -20.05 -8.87
CA SER A 101 2.71 -21.34 -9.18
C SER A 101 1.73 -22.51 -9.29
N GLU A 102 0.60 -22.41 -8.58
CA GLU A 102 -0.40 -23.48 -8.48
C GLU A 102 -1.79 -22.84 -8.30
N PRO A 103 -2.49 -22.46 -9.42
CA PRO A 103 -3.74 -21.71 -9.38
C PRO A 103 -4.90 -22.40 -8.65
N SER A 104 -4.84 -23.73 -8.48
CA SER A 104 -5.79 -24.49 -7.65
C SER A 104 -5.65 -24.19 -6.17
N ARG A 105 -4.49 -23.68 -5.73
CA ARG A 105 -4.15 -23.46 -4.33
C ARG A 105 -4.45 -22.03 -3.90
N SER A 106 -5.34 -21.87 -2.95
CA SER A 106 -5.63 -20.55 -2.37
C SER A 106 -4.54 -20.14 -1.39
N VAL A 107 -4.22 -18.86 -1.42
CA VAL A 107 -3.34 -18.20 -0.44
C VAL A 107 -4.23 -17.56 0.60
N THR A 108 -4.08 -17.98 1.86
CA THR A 108 -4.94 -17.56 2.97
C THR A 108 -4.11 -16.96 4.10
N LEU A 109 -4.70 -16.05 4.81
CA LEU A 109 -4.16 -15.45 6.03
C LEU A 109 -5.02 -15.89 7.21
N SER A 110 -4.42 -16.48 8.24
CA SER A 110 -5.16 -16.86 9.45
C SER A 110 -5.67 -15.62 10.19
N ALA A 111 -6.75 -15.77 10.97
CA ALA A 111 -7.26 -14.67 11.80
C ALA A 111 -6.19 -14.14 12.76
N GLU A 112 -5.41 -15.04 13.36
CA GLU A 112 -4.31 -14.69 14.27
C GLU A 112 -3.20 -13.90 13.56
N ALA A 113 -2.78 -14.33 12.36
CA ALA A 113 -1.79 -13.60 11.58
C ALA A 113 -2.30 -12.22 11.15
N SER A 114 -3.61 -12.07 10.96
CA SER A 114 -4.25 -10.78 10.62
C SER A 114 -4.16 -9.75 11.74
N LEU A 115 -4.06 -10.18 13.00
CA LEU A 115 -3.90 -9.28 14.15
C LEU A 115 -2.54 -8.55 14.17
N ARG A 116 -1.59 -9.00 13.36
CA ARG A 116 -0.25 -8.38 13.24
C ARG A 116 -0.18 -7.28 12.19
N HIS A 117 -1.30 -6.80 11.71
CA HIS A 117 -1.44 -5.83 10.62
C HIS A 117 -1.07 -6.37 9.23
N LEU A 118 -1.72 -5.84 8.21
CA LEU A 118 -1.46 -6.10 6.81
C LEU A 118 -1.19 -4.77 6.11
N HIS A 119 -0.01 -4.63 5.53
CA HIS A 119 0.34 -3.48 4.73
C HIS A 119 0.30 -3.84 3.24
N VAL A 120 -0.60 -3.22 2.48
CA VAL A 120 -0.78 -3.48 1.05
C VAL A 120 -0.11 -2.37 0.25
N LEU A 121 0.96 -2.71 -0.46
CA LEU A 121 1.74 -1.80 -1.29
C LEU A 121 1.53 -2.09 -2.77
N GLY A 122 1.55 -1.05 -3.57
CA GLY A 122 1.47 -1.15 -5.02
C GLY A 122 1.16 0.19 -5.68
N PRO A 123 1.45 0.38 -6.98
CA PRO A 123 1.08 1.58 -7.72
C PRO A 123 -0.44 1.76 -7.81
N THR A 124 -0.87 2.91 -8.30
CA THR A 124 -2.30 3.18 -8.52
C THR A 124 -2.85 2.25 -9.60
N GLY A 125 -4.07 1.74 -9.42
CA GLY A 125 -4.75 0.88 -10.42
C GLY A 125 -4.48 -0.62 -10.29
N VAL A 126 -3.54 -1.08 -9.44
CA VAL A 126 -3.22 -2.52 -9.31
C VAL A 126 -4.20 -3.33 -8.44
N GLY A 127 -5.28 -2.73 -7.95
CA GLY A 127 -6.32 -3.45 -7.21
C GLY A 127 -6.17 -3.44 -5.68
N LYS A 128 -5.38 -2.53 -5.09
CA LYS A 128 -5.26 -2.43 -3.62
C LYS A 128 -6.61 -2.26 -2.91
N SER A 129 -7.42 -1.31 -3.36
CA SER A 129 -8.76 -1.06 -2.79
C SER A 129 -9.69 -2.25 -3.01
N THR A 130 -9.61 -2.91 -4.16
CA THR A 130 -10.38 -4.14 -4.44
C THR A 130 -10.03 -5.26 -3.46
N LEU A 131 -8.74 -5.44 -3.17
CA LEU A 131 -8.30 -6.42 -2.17
C LEU A 131 -8.83 -6.06 -0.78
N LEU A 132 -8.73 -4.79 -0.37
CA LEU A 132 -9.23 -4.33 0.93
C LEU A 132 -10.75 -4.51 1.05
N ALA A 133 -11.51 -4.16 0.01
CA ALA A 133 -12.96 -4.41 -0.04
C ALA A 133 -13.29 -5.89 0.11
N HIS A 134 -12.56 -6.75 -0.60
CA HIS A 134 -12.76 -8.19 -0.55
C HIS A 134 -12.47 -8.76 0.86
N LEU A 135 -11.42 -8.32 1.53
CA LEU A 135 -11.08 -8.73 2.89
C LEU A 135 -12.15 -8.26 3.89
N ALA A 136 -12.60 -7.00 3.78
CA ALA A 136 -13.64 -6.45 4.64
C ALA A 136 -14.98 -7.23 4.49
N LEU A 137 -15.36 -7.55 3.25
CA LEU A 137 -16.57 -8.34 2.97
C LEU A 137 -16.45 -9.78 3.50
N GLN A 138 -15.29 -10.42 3.36
CA GLN A 138 -15.05 -11.75 3.93
C GLN A 138 -15.21 -11.74 5.44
N ASP A 139 -14.68 -10.71 6.12
CA ASP A 139 -14.79 -10.57 7.56
C ASP A 139 -16.25 -10.34 8.00
N ALA A 140 -16.95 -9.46 7.30
CA ALA A 140 -18.35 -9.17 7.59
C ALA A 140 -19.22 -10.42 7.44
N VAL A 141 -19.05 -11.18 6.35
CA VAL A 141 -19.77 -12.44 6.09
C VAL A 141 -19.43 -13.51 7.13
N ALA A 142 -18.17 -13.55 7.59
CA ALA A 142 -17.75 -14.47 8.66
C ALA A 142 -18.23 -14.03 10.05
N GLY A 143 -19.01 -12.94 10.18
CA GLY A 143 -19.52 -12.43 11.43
C GLY A 143 -18.51 -11.68 12.30
N ARG A 144 -17.33 -11.37 11.73
CA ARG A 144 -16.31 -10.55 12.42
C ARG A 144 -16.70 -9.08 12.39
N ARG A 145 -16.28 -8.35 13.40
CA ARG A 145 -16.46 -6.88 13.43
C ARG A 145 -15.47 -6.23 12.47
N VAL A 146 -15.97 -5.32 11.64
CA VAL A 146 -15.17 -4.59 10.63
C VAL A 146 -15.38 -3.11 10.83
N VAL A 147 -14.29 -2.36 10.85
CA VAL A 147 -14.29 -0.90 10.80
C VAL A 147 -13.46 -0.50 9.57
N VAL A 148 -14.06 0.30 8.69
CA VAL A 148 -13.39 0.82 7.50
C VAL A 148 -13.31 2.33 7.64
N ILE A 149 -12.10 2.87 7.52
CA ILE A 149 -11.83 4.31 7.51
C ILE A 149 -11.24 4.64 6.15
N ASP A 150 -12.00 5.38 5.35
CA ASP A 150 -11.60 5.77 4.01
C ASP A 150 -11.74 7.29 3.82
N PRO A 151 -10.63 8.03 3.76
CA PRO A 151 -10.67 9.49 3.58
C PRO A 151 -11.29 9.95 2.25
N LYS A 152 -11.38 9.06 1.24
CA LYS A 152 -11.96 9.35 -0.08
C LYS A 152 -13.42 8.93 -0.20
N GLY A 153 -13.86 7.95 0.59
CA GLY A 153 -15.22 7.41 0.57
C GLY A 153 -15.46 6.32 -0.47
N ASP A 154 -14.68 6.23 -1.55
CA ASP A 154 -14.90 5.29 -2.67
C ASP A 154 -14.91 3.83 -2.20
N LEU A 155 -14.00 3.45 -1.31
CA LEU A 155 -13.91 2.09 -0.75
C LEU A 155 -15.13 1.75 0.10
N VAL A 156 -15.62 2.69 0.91
CA VAL A 156 -16.80 2.51 1.75
C VAL A 156 -18.03 2.28 0.88
N VAL A 157 -18.21 3.08 -0.18
CA VAL A 157 -19.31 2.92 -1.14
C VAL A 157 -19.22 1.57 -1.87
N ASP A 158 -18.03 1.16 -2.33
CA ASP A 158 -17.82 -0.13 -2.98
C ASP A 158 -18.18 -1.31 -2.06
N ILE A 159 -17.78 -1.25 -0.79
CA ILE A 159 -18.15 -2.26 0.21
C ILE A 159 -19.67 -2.26 0.46
N ALA A 160 -20.28 -1.10 0.67
CA ALA A 160 -21.70 -0.96 0.98
C ALA A 160 -22.59 -1.53 -0.14
N THR A 161 -22.23 -1.30 -1.41
CA THR A 161 -22.97 -1.83 -2.56
C THR A 161 -22.90 -3.35 -2.71
N ARG A 162 -21.85 -3.98 -2.15
CA ARG A 162 -21.63 -5.44 -2.21
C ARG A 162 -22.04 -6.18 -0.95
N LEU A 163 -22.49 -5.46 0.08
CA LEU A 163 -22.93 -6.09 1.34
C LEU A 163 -24.14 -6.98 1.11
N PRO A 164 -24.16 -8.22 1.64
CA PRO A 164 -25.34 -9.06 1.69
C PRO A 164 -26.50 -8.38 2.46
N ALA A 165 -27.71 -8.53 1.98
CA ALA A 165 -28.90 -7.86 2.53
C ALA A 165 -29.07 -8.04 4.06
N HIS A 166 -28.71 -9.21 4.59
CA HIS A 166 -28.81 -9.50 6.02
C HIS A 166 -27.79 -8.74 6.87
N LEU A 167 -26.72 -8.20 6.27
CA LEU A 167 -25.71 -7.40 6.96
C LEU A 167 -25.99 -5.90 6.91
N VAL A 168 -26.82 -5.44 5.99
CA VAL A 168 -27.13 -4.00 5.83
C VAL A 168 -27.68 -3.41 7.15
N ARG A 169 -28.58 -4.11 7.82
CA ARG A 169 -29.16 -3.64 9.10
C ARG A 169 -28.16 -3.59 10.27
N ARG A 170 -26.99 -4.19 10.11
CA ARG A 170 -25.90 -4.23 11.11
C ARG A 170 -24.74 -3.30 10.74
N THR A 171 -24.90 -2.53 9.67
CA THR A 171 -23.89 -1.64 9.14
C THR A 171 -24.29 -0.20 9.40
N VAL A 172 -23.35 0.58 9.88
CA VAL A 172 -23.49 2.03 10.07
C VAL A 172 -22.46 2.71 9.21
N ILE A 173 -22.89 3.66 8.40
CA ILE A 173 -22.01 4.52 7.59
C ILE A 173 -22.01 5.89 8.27
N LEU A 174 -20.82 6.38 8.58
CA LEU A 174 -20.60 7.71 9.13
C LEU A 174 -19.98 8.57 8.03
N ASP A 175 -20.78 9.45 7.44
CA ASP A 175 -20.34 10.42 6.45
C ASP A 175 -20.62 11.83 6.98
N ALA A 176 -19.56 12.59 7.20
CA ALA A 176 -19.69 13.97 7.68
C ALA A 176 -20.28 14.92 6.63
N ALA A 177 -20.29 14.52 5.34
CA ALA A 177 -20.88 15.27 4.23
C ALA A 177 -22.36 14.92 3.97
N ASP A 178 -22.91 13.92 4.67
CA ASP A 178 -24.32 13.53 4.52
C ASP A 178 -25.23 14.68 5.02
N ALA A 179 -26.34 14.87 4.32
CA ALA A 179 -27.38 15.83 4.73
C ALA A 179 -28.02 15.47 6.10
N GLN A 180 -27.97 14.21 6.48
CA GLN A 180 -28.45 13.69 7.77
C GLN A 180 -27.37 12.81 8.42
N PRO A 181 -26.28 13.38 8.92
CA PRO A 181 -25.19 12.61 9.48
C PRO A 181 -25.63 11.83 10.71
N VAL A 182 -25.15 10.59 10.83
CA VAL A 182 -25.37 9.78 12.02
C VAL A 182 -24.54 10.33 13.18
N GLY A 183 -25.19 10.73 14.26
CA GLY A 183 -24.52 11.16 15.49
C GLY A 183 -23.85 9.98 16.20
N VAL A 184 -22.62 10.17 16.63
CA VAL A 184 -21.91 9.23 17.51
C VAL A 184 -21.74 9.85 18.88
N ASN A 185 -22.24 9.18 19.90
CA ASN A 185 -21.97 9.60 21.28
C ASN A 185 -20.73 8.84 21.81
N PRO A 186 -19.56 9.47 21.87
CA PRO A 186 -18.35 8.82 22.34
C PRO A 186 -18.35 8.55 23.85
N LEU A 187 -19.27 9.14 24.59
CA LEU A 187 -19.44 8.92 26.05
C LEU A 187 -20.26 7.65 26.33
N ALA A 188 -21.03 7.15 25.38
CA ALA A 188 -21.96 6.02 25.57
C ALA A 188 -21.31 4.63 25.31
N GLY A 189 -20.03 4.48 25.31
CA GLY A 189 -19.30 3.29 24.87
C GLY A 189 -19.28 2.07 25.82
N GLY A 190 -20.03 2.07 26.91
CA GLY A 190 -20.02 0.95 27.88
C GLY A 190 -18.74 0.85 28.73
N GLN A 191 -17.85 1.83 28.64
CA GLN A 191 -16.66 1.99 29.47
C GLN A 191 -17.00 2.71 30.77
N SER A 192 -16.08 2.68 31.75
CA SER A 192 -16.25 3.51 32.92
C SER A 192 -16.29 5.00 32.55
N PRO A 193 -17.11 5.83 33.21
CA PRO A 193 -17.18 7.26 32.90
C PRO A 193 -15.82 7.97 32.93
N ASP A 194 -14.95 7.58 33.86
CA ASP A 194 -13.61 8.15 34.01
C ASP A 194 -12.74 7.82 32.79
N LEU A 195 -12.77 6.58 32.34
CA LEU A 195 -11.99 6.17 31.14
C LEU A 195 -12.51 6.85 29.85
N ALA A 196 -13.84 6.99 29.71
CA ALA A 196 -14.43 7.68 28.57
C ALA A 196 -14.00 9.17 28.52
N ALA A 197 -14.04 9.83 29.69
CA ALA A 197 -13.60 11.22 29.82
C ALA A 197 -12.11 11.38 29.49
N ASP A 198 -11.25 10.50 30.02
CA ASP A 198 -9.81 10.55 29.79
C ASP A 198 -9.44 10.31 28.31
N LEU A 199 -10.08 9.34 27.66
CA LEU A 199 -9.86 9.06 26.23
C LEU A 199 -10.24 10.25 25.36
N LEU A 200 -11.41 10.86 25.61
CA LEU A 200 -11.85 12.05 24.87
C LEU A 200 -10.96 13.26 25.15
N LEU A 201 -10.56 13.46 26.39
CA LEU A 201 -9.61 14.50 26.75
C LEU A 201 -8.30 14.35 25.98
N GLY A 202 -7.79 13.11 25.85
CA GLY A 202 -6.61 12.80 25.03
C GLY A 202 -6.79 13.17 23.57
N VAL A 203 -7.96 12.91 22.98
CA VAL A 203 -8.29 13.30 21.59
C VAL A 203 -8.28 14.83 21.45
N PHE A 204 -8.98 15.56 22.33
CA PHE A 204 -9.00 17.02 22.28
C PHE A 204 -7.61 17.63 22.45
N ARG A 205 -6.82 17.09 23.38
CA ARG A 205 -5.43 17.52 23.56
C ARG A 205 -4.57 17.32 22.31
N SER A 206 -4.78 16.22 21.60
CA SER A 206 -4.07 15.96 20.33
C SER A 206 -4.49 16.91 19.22
N LEU A 207 -5.78 17.24 19.12
CA LEU A 207 -6.33 18.12 18.09
C LEU A 207 -5.99 19.59 18.32
N TYR A 208 -5.90 20.02 19.57
CA TYR A 208 -5.72 21.42 19.97
C TYR A 208 -4.42 21.66 20.75
N ALA A 209 -3.36 20.96 20.39
CA ALA A 209 -2.08 20.97 21.11
C ALA A 209 -1.53 22.39 21.33
N ASP A 210 -1.63 23.25 20.34
CA ASP A 210 -1.10 24.62 20.37
C ASP A 210 -1.87 25.56 21.32
N SER A 211 -3.14 25.23 21.63
CA SER A 211 -4.02 26.01 22.49
C SER A 211 -4.27 25.33 23.84
N TRP A 212 -3.54 24.24 24.14
CA TRP A 212 -3.77 23.43 25.32
C TRP A 212 -3.08 23.99 26.55
N GLY A 213 -3.86 24.21 27.61
CA GLY A 213 -3.35 24.69 28.89
C GLY A 213 -3.97 23.92 30.10
N PRO A 214 -3.36 24.05 31.27
CA PRO A 214 -3.85 23.36 32.48
C PRO A 214 -5.33 23.66 32.79
N ARG A 215 -5.75 24.93 32.66
CA ARG A 215 -7.15 25.34 32.88
C ARG A 215 -8.11 24.70 31.89
N THR A 216 -7.73 24.63 30.62
CA THR A 216 -8.52 23.98 29.57
C THR A 216 -8.69 22.49 29.88
N GLN A 217 -7.61 21.86 30.32
CA GLN A 217 -7.61 20.45 30.70
C GLN A 217 -8.55 20.18 31.85
N ASP A 218 -8.47 20.96 32.93
CA ASP A 218 -9.27 20.76 34.14
C ASP A 218 -10.77 20.99 33.87
N ILE A 219 -11.10 22.04 33.13
CA ILE A 219 -12.49 22.34 32.78
C ILE A 219 -13.10 21.27 31.91
N LEU A 220 -12.37 20.89 30.82
CA LEU A 220 -12.85 19.86 29.91
C LEU A 220 -12.97 18.50 30.60
N HIS A 221 -12.00 18.11 31.42
CA HIS A 221 -12.06 16.85 32.14
C HIS A 221 -13.27 16.79 33.06
N ALA A 222 -13.49 17.83 33.88
CA ALA A 222 -14.64 17.91 34.79
C ALA A 222 -15.99 17.87 34.03
N SER A 223 -16.05 18.57 32.89
CA SER A 223 -17.25 18.61 32.02
C SER A 223 -17.52 17.25 31.40
N LEU A 224 -16.51 16.63 30.75
CA LEU A 224 -16.62 15.31 30.12
C LEU A 224 -16.99 14.23 31.13
N LEU A 225 -16.38 14.26 32.32
CA LEU A 225 -16.69 13.32 33.39
C LEU A 225 -18.14 13.47 33.92
N SER A 226 -18.59 14.72 34.07
CA SER A 226 -19.97 14.99 34.46
C SER A 226 -20.99 14.50 33.44
N LEU A 227 -20.70 14.72 32.13
CA LEU A 227 -21.53 14.25 31.03
C LEU A 227 -21.53 12.71 30.93
N ALA A 228 -20.36 12.08 31.09
CA ALA A 228 -20.23 10.63 31.03
C ALA A 228 -21.00 9.93 32.19
N ARG A 229 -21.02 10.55 33.37
CA ARG A 229 -21.79 10.02 34.54
C ARG A 229 -23.30 10.16 34.39
N ARG A 230 -23.77 11.12 33.61
CA ARG A 230 -25.22 11.27 33.37
C ARG A 230 -25.78 10.15 32.49
N GLY A 231 -24.98 9.54 31.63
CA GLY A 231 -25.35 8.42 30.77
C GLY A 231 -26.30 8.74 29.61
N ASP A 232 -27.07 9.81 29.70
CA ASP A 232 -28.01 10.30 28.67
C ASP A 232 -27.48 11.52 27.91
N ALA A 233 -26.35 12.05 28.30
CA ALA A 233 -25.78 13.24 27.73
C ALA A 233 -24.94 12.92 26.49
N SER A 234 -25.02 13.76 25.45
CA SER A 234 -24.17 13.75 24.27
C SER A 234 -23.30 15.01 24.21
N LEU A 235 -22.34 15.03 23.31
CA LEU A 235 -21.51 16.20 23.04
C LEU A 235 -22.19 17.22 22.08
N ALA A 236 -23.43 16.97 21.70
CA ALA A 236 -24.23 17.84 20.84
C ALA A 236 -24.95 18.92 21.63
#